data_63c866757d9cfc1c59d52eb05220500d
#
_entry.id   63c866757d9cfc1c59d52eb05220500d
#
_cell.length_a   1.000
_cell.length_b   1.000
_cell.length_c   1.000
_cell.angle_alpha   90.00
_cell.angle_beta   90.00
_cell.angle_gamma   90.00
#
_symmetry.space_group_name_H-M   'P 1'
#
loop_
_entity.id
_entity.type
_entity.pdbx_description
1 polymer ?
#
loop_
_entity_poly.entity_id
_entity_poly.type
_entity_poly.pdbx_seq_one_letter_code
_entity_poly.pdbx_strand_id
1 'polypeptide(L)'
;MKLERLLAIVTVGVVSSSAALAQEPPSPVGDYQGAFPIAAWSRTTAAVEDSGAPLERGAAVFNNWCSACHSRGPQNAPGTASLQNKYQGSVPAALEDRRDLTPEVVKVFVRNGVAMMAPFRKTEVSDADLEALAAYLARR
;
A
#
# COMPACT_ATOMS: atom_id res chain seq x y z
N MET A 1 -28.64 -54.61 66.02
CA MET A 1 -27.26 -54.29 65.77
C MET A 1 -27.18 -53.83 64.29
N LYS A 2 -27.15 -52.53 64.02
CA LYS A 2 -26.97 -51.96 62.63
C LYS A 2 -25.72 -51.14 62.63
N LEU A 3 -24.81 -51.56 61.81
CA LEU A 3 -23.50 -50.92 61.60
C LEU A 3 -23.68 -49.84 60.53
N GLU A 4 -23.66 -48.58 60.92
CA GLU A 4 -23.69 -47.45 59.98
C GLU A 4 -22.22 -47.14 59.56
N ARG A 5 -21.98 -47.30 58.29
CA ARG A 5 -20.69 -46.92 57.67
C ARG A 5 -20.75 -45.43 57.29
N LEU A 6 -19.98 -44.62 57.95
CA LEU A 6 -19.72 -43.25 57.59
C LEU A 6 -18.77 -43.22 56.39
N LEU A 7 -19.31 -42.79 55.23
CA LEU A 7 -18.49 -42.47 54.07
C LEU A 7 -17.97 -41.03 54.24
N ALA A 8 -16.69 -40.87 54.42
CA ALA A 8 -16.04 -39.57 54.36
C ALA A 8 -15.80 -39.21 52.89
N ILE A 9 -16.49 -38.19 52.41
CA ILE A 9 -16.28 -37.61 51.09
C ILE A 9 -15.12 -36.63 51.21
N VAL A 10 -13.96 -37.03 50.66
CA VAL A 10 -12.81 -36.14 50.49
C VAL A 10 -13.04 -35.30 49.24
N THR A 11 -13.43 -34.04 49.43
CA THR A 11 -13.47 -33.07 48.33
C THR A 11 -12.07 -32.56 48.04
N VAL A 12 -11.47 -33.03 46.94
CA VAL A 12 -10.26 -32.48 46.42
C VAL A 12 -10.56 -31.17 45.73
N GLY A 13 -10.21 -30.07 46.38
CA GLY A 13 -10.29 -28.74 45.80
C GLY A 13 -9.26 -28.56 44.72
N VAL A 14 -9.69 -28.50 43.47
CA VAL A 14 -8.82 -28.09 42.35
C VAL A 14 -8.59 -26.59 42.43
N VAL A 15 -7.42 -26.19 42.91
CA VAL A 15 -6.98 -24.80 42.86
C VAL A 15 -6.57 -24.51 41.43
N SER A 16 -7.48 -23.90 40.65
CA SER A 16 -7.16 -23.36 39.34
C SER A 16 -6.29 -22.12 39.51
N SER A 17 -4.98 -22.29 39.39
CA SER A 17 -4.04 -21.17 39.24
C SER A 17 -4.27 -20.54 37.88
N SER A 18 -5.10 -19.51 37.82
CA SER A 18 -5.15 -18.60 36.65
C SER A 18 -3.82 -17.84 36.61
N ALA A 19 -2.87 -18.35 35.85
CA ALA A 19 -1.71 -17.57 35.44
C ALA A 19 -2.25 -16.43 34.55
N ALA A 20 -2.35 -15.25 35.13
CA ALA A 20 -2.53 -14.04 34.35
C ALA A 20 -1.29 -13.91 33.47
N LEU A 21 -1.44 -14.22 32.20
CA LEU A 21 -0.43 -13.91 31.18
C LEU A 21 -0.28 -12.39 31.22
N ALA A 22 0.84 -11.93 31.74
CA ALA A 22 1.24 -10.54 31.69
C ALA A 22 1.31 -10.19 30.19
N GLN A 23 0.32 -9.48 29.68
CA GLN A 23 0.39 -8.88 28.36
C GLN A 23 1.50 -7.85 28.43
N GLU A 24 2.57 -8.09 27.69
CA GLU A 24 3.59 -7.08 27.45
C GLU A 24 2.90 -5.81 26.96
N PRO A 25 3.24 -4.63 27.51
CA PRO A 25 2.72 -3.39 26.97
C PRO A 25 3.09 -3.32 25.49
N PRO A 26 2.19 -2.86 24.62
CA PRO A 26 2.49 -2.70 23.21
C PRO A 26 3.76 -1.87 23.08
N SER A 27 4.72 -2.37 22.31
CA SER A 27 5.97 -1.68 22.07
C SER A 27 5.64 -0.29 21.49
N PRO A 28 6.31 0.79 21.95
CA PRO A 28 6.06 2.15 21.45
C PRO A 28 6.41 2.32 19.96
N VAL A 29 7.10 1.36 19.38
CA VAL A 29 7.32 1.20 17.95
C VAL A 29 6.35 0.12 17.46
N GLY A 30 5.07 0.27 17.82
CA GLY A 30 4.04 -0.71 17.54
C GLY A 30 4.23 -1.33 16.15
N ASP A 31 3.79 -2.51 15.97
CA ASP A 31 3.89 -3.40 14.80
C ASP A 31 3.90 -2.74 13.42
N TYR A 32 4.78 -1.76 13.20
CA TYR A 32 5.08 -1.20 11.87
C TYR A 32 5.56 -2.29 10.90
N GLN A 33 6.05 -3.42 11.43
CA GLN A 33 6.37 -4.59 10.63
C GLN A 33 5.13 -5.22 9.96
N GLY A 34 3.95 -5.06 10.55
CA GLY A 34 2.69 -5.47 9.93
C GLY A 34 2.13 -4.44 8.96
N ALA A 35 2.36 -3.13 9.21
CA ALA A 35 1.85 -2.05 8.38
C ALA A 35 2.69 -1.79 7.12
N PHE A 36 3.99 -2.06 7.19
CA PHE A 36 4.93 -1.90 6.06
C PHE A 36 5.84 -3.12 5.95
N PRO A 37 5.35 -4.24 5.42
CA PRO A 37 6.22 -5.39 5.20
C PRO A 37 7.28 -5.01 4.17
N ILE A 38 8.54 -4.87 4.61
CA ILE A 38 9.70 -4.61 3.73
C ILE A 38 9.75 -5.65 2.59
N ALA A 39 9.29 -6.87 2.84
CA ALA A 39 9.12 -7.90 1.83
C ALA A 39 8.10 -7.54 0.72
N ALA A 40 7.15 -6.62 0.97
CA ALA A 40 6.25 -6.14 -0.08
C ALA A 40 6.96 -5.21 -1.06
N TRP A 41 7.92 -4.42 -0.61
CA TRP A 41 8.72 -3.54 -1.46
C TRP A 41 9.62 -4.33 -2.42
N SER A 42 10.25 -5.40 -1.93
CA SER A 42 11.06 -6.28 -2.79
C SER A 42 10.24 -7.02 -3.83
N ARG A 43 8.99 -7.35 -3.52
CA ARG A 43 8.09 -8.02 -4.47
C ARG A 43 7.55 -7.10 -5.55
N THR A 44 7.42 -5.79 -5.25
CA THR A 44 6.85 -4.83 -6.19
C THR A 44 7.84 -4.51 -7.32
N THR A 45 9.12 -4.37 -7.01
CA THR A 45 10.16 -4.19 -8.03
C THR A 45 10.30 -5.43 -8.92
N ALA A 46 10.33 -6.63 -8.33
CA ALA A 46 10.40 -7.88 -9.09
C ALA A 46 9.16 -8.10 -9.98
N ALA A 47 7.95 -7.73 -9.49
CA ALA A 47 6.71 -7.85 -10.28
C ALA A 47 6.68 -6.86 -11.47
N VAL A 48 7.32 -5.71 -11.35
CA VAL A 48 7.45 -4.73 -12.45
C VAL A 48 8.43 -5.25 -13.53
N GLU A 49 9.50 -5.91 -13.11
CA GLU A 49 10.52 -6.44 -14.04
C GLU A 49 10.00 -7.63 -14.85
N ASP A 50 9.09 -8.45 -14.28
CA ASP A 50 8.57 -9.68 -14.90
C ASP A 50 7.25 -9.49 -15.67
N SER A 51 6.65 -8.30 -15.66
CA SER A 51 5.44 -8.04 -16.43
C SER A 51 5.75 -7.94 -17.93
N GLY A 52 5.45 -9.02 -18.66
CA GLY A 52 5.81 -9.18 -20.07
C GLY A 52 5.08 -8.23 -21.06
N ALA A 53 3.92 -7.68 -20.68
CA ALA A 53 3.16 -6.77 -21.54
C ALA A 53 3.42 -5.30 -21.14
N PRO A 54 3.72 -4.41 -22.08
CA PRO A 54 4.04 -3.00 -21.78
C PRO A 54 2.99 -2.27 -20.95
N LEU A 55 1.70 -2.52 -21.18
CA LEU A 55 0.64 -1.87 -20.42
C LEU A 55 0.52 -2.42 -18.99
N GLU A 56 0.75 -3.71 -18.78
CA GLU A 56 0.75 -4.33 -17.45
C GLU A 56 1.93 -3.82 -16.63
N ARG A 57 3.10 -3.73 -17.25
CA ARG A 57 4.28 -3.12 -16.65
C ARG A 57 4.00 -1.65 -16.28
N GLY A 58 3.41 -0.88 -17.17
CA GLY A 58 3.04 0.51 -16.92
C GLY A 58 2.05 0.67 -15.75
N ALA A 59 1.06 -0.22 -15.66
CA ALA A 59 0.13 -0.28 -14.54
C ALA A 59 0.84 -0.60 -13.22
N ALA A 60 1.77 -1.55 -13.23
CA ALA A 60 2.57 -1.91 -12.06
C ALA A 60 3.46 -0.74 -11.60
N VAL A 61 4.10 -0.03 -12.52
CA VAL A 61 4.88 1.18 -12.22
C VAL A 61 3.98 2.27 -11.62
N PHE A 62 2.80 2.50 -12.21
CA PHE A 62 1.84 3.47 -11.69
C PHE A 62 1.41 3.11 -10.26
N ASN A 63 1.04 1.87 -10.02
CA ASN A 63 0.61 1.42 -8.70
C ASN A 63 1.71 1.55 -7.65
N ASN A 64 2.95 1.30 -8.03
CA ASN A 64 4.08 1.36 -7.10
C ASN A 64 4.54 2.78 -6.78
N TRP A 65 4.63 3.65 -7.78
CA TRP A 65 5.28 4.95 -7.64
C TRP A 65 4.32 6.15 -7.67
N CYS A 66 3.15 6.02 -8.26
CA CYS A 66 2.29 7.15 -8.58
C CYS A 66 0.96 7.13 -7.85
N SER A 67 0.38 5.93 -7.61
CA SER A 67 -0.98 5.77 -7.10
C SER A 67 -1.21 6.40 -5.73
N ALA A 68 -0.20 6.41 -4.85
CA ALA A 68 -0.29 7.04 -3.53
C ALA A 68 -0.69 8.52 -3.61
N CYS A 69 -0.30 9.21 -4.70
CA CYS A 69 -0.61 10.62 -4.91
C CYS A 69 -1.63 10.85 -6.03
N HIS A 70 -1.77 9.93 -6.99
CA HIS A 70 -2.52 10.16 -8.22
C HIS A 70 -3.65 9.15 -8.49
N SER A 71 -3.96 8.27 -7.54
CA SER A 71 -5.10 7.36 -7.65
C SER A 71 -6.44 8.09 -7.63
N ARG A 72 -7.51 7.35 -7.93
CA ARG A 72 -8.88 7.83 -7.76
C ARG A 72 -9.16 8.10 -6.28
N GLY A 73 -9.99 9.10 -6.02
CA GLY A 73 -10.35 9.50 -4.66
C GLY A 73 -9.47 10.62 -4.12
N PRO A 74 -9.83 11.89 -4.38
CA PRO A 74 -9.04 13.06 -3.99
C PRO A 74 -8.84 13.19 -2.48
N GLN A 75 -9.66 12.53 -1.67
CA GLN A 75 -9.52 12.54 -0.21
C GLN A 75 -8.26 11.84 0.29
N ASN A 76 -7.78 10.85 -0.47
CA ASN A 76 -6.65 10.01 -0.09
C ASN A 76 -5.43 10.17 -1.01
N ALA A 77 -5.55 10.97 -2.07
CA ALA A 77 -4.52 11.14 -3.08
C ALA A 77 -4.21 12.64 -3.29
N PRO A 78 -3.18 13.17 -2.62
CA PRO A 78 -2.90 14.62 -2.59
C PRO A 78 -2.61 15.22 -3.97
N GLY A 79 -1.99 14.48 -4.87
CA GLY A 79 -1.79 14.91 -6.26
C GLY A 79 -3.11 15.03 -7.02
N THR A 80 -4.01 14.05 -6.84
CA THR A 80 -5.36 14.10 -7.41
C THR A 80 -6.16 15.27 -6.86
N ALA A 81 -6.09 15.54 -5.54
CA ALA A 81 -6.74 16.69 -4.93
C ALA A 81 -6.21 18.02 -5.50
N SER A 82 -4.91 18.13 -5.70
CA SER A 82 -4.29 19.31 -6.30
C SER A 82 -4.73 19.53 -7.76
N LEU A 83 -4.82 18.46 -8.53
CA LEU A 83 -5.32 18.52 -9.91
C LEU A 83 -6.81 18.84 -9.97
N GLN A 84 -7.61 18.33 -9.04
CA GLN A 84 -9.02 18.69 -8.89
C GLN A 84 -9.18 20.19 -8.66
N ASN A 85 -8.40 20.75 -7.76
CA ASN A 85 -8.40 22.18 -7.49
C ASN A 85 -7.93 23.02 -8.68
N LYS A 86 -6.92 22.54 -9.41
CA LYS A 86 -6.38 23.25 -10.58
C LYS A 86 -7.36 23.27 -11.74
N TYR A 87 -7.99 22.14 -12.05
CA TYR A 87 -8.78 21.99 -13.27
C TYR A 87 -10.28 22.18 -13.05
N GLN A 88 -10.76 22.20 -11.81
CA GLN A 88 -12.17 22.47 -11.45
C GLN A 88 -13.18 21.62 -12.26
N GLY A 89 -12.80 20.37 -12.57
CA GLY A 89 -13.63 19.44 -13.32
C GLY A 89 -13.57 19.56 -14.85
N SER A 90 -12.78 20.50 -15.40
CA SER A 90 -12.60 20.63 -16.85
C SER A 90 -11.92 19.41 -17.50
N VAL A 91 -11.08 18.71 -16.73
CA VAL A 91 -10.52 17.41 -17.06
C VAL A 91 -10.54 16.53 -15.81
N PRO A 92 -10.54 15.19 -15.94
CA PRO A 92 -10.43 14.29 -14.79
C PRO A 92 -9.15 14.55 -13.99
N ALA A 93 -9.28 14.58 -12.66
CA ALA A 93 -8.14 14.81 -11.78
C ALA A 93 -7.28 13.56 -11.59
N ALA A 94 -7.88 12.36 -11.53
CA ALA A 94 -7.17 11.11 -11.48
C ALA A 94 -6.47 10.84 -12.81
N LEU A 95 -5.17 10.54 -12.78
CA LEU A 95 -4.36 10.40 -14.01
C LEU A 95 -4.85 9.25 -14.89
N GLU A 96 -5.35 8.18 -14.31
CA GLU A 96 -5.86 7.02 -15.05
C GLU A 96 -7.15 7.32 -15.84
N ASP A 97 -7.89 8.36 -15.47
CA ASP A 97 -9.13 8.74 -16.12
C ASP A 97 -8.92 9.81 -17.21
N ARG A 98 -7.72 10.37 -17.30
CA ARG A 98 -7.37 11.38 -18.28
C ARG A 98 -7.27 10.81 -19.69
N ARG A 99 -7.64 11.64 -20.68
CA ARG A 99 -7.59 11.29 -22.10
C ARG A 99 -6.72 12.26 -22.92
N ASP A 100 -6.16 13.25 -22.26
CA ASP A 100 -5.36 14.31 -22.84
C ASP A 100 -3.86 14.15 -22.56
N LEU A 101 -3.47 13.08 -21.83
CA LEU A 101 -2.06 12.78 -21.57
C LEU A 101 -1.40 12.19 -22.80
N THR A 102 -0.22 12.74 -23.14
CA THR A 102 0.67 12.13 -24.12
C THR A 102 1.89 11.51 -23.45
N PRO A 103 2.55 10.54 -24.08
CA PRO A 103 3.76 9.95 -23.53
C PRO A 103 4.83 10.98 -23.17
N GLU A 104 5.01 12.00 -24.00
CA GLU A 104 5.99 13.07 -23.82
C GLU A 104 5.68 13.90 -22.57
N VAL A 105 4.42 14.25 -22.36
CA VAL A 105 3.97 15.00 -21.19
C VAL A 105 4.23 14.21 -19.92
N VAL A 106 3.90 12.92 -19.91
CA VAL A 106 4.17 12.04 -18.75
C VAL A 106 5.67 11.99 -18.44
N LYS A 107 6.51 11.76 -19.46
CA LYS A 107 7.98 11.70 -19.31
C LYS A 107 8.56 12.99 -18.76
N VAL A 108 8.11 14.13 -19.27
CA VAL A 108 8.56 15.45 -18.81
C VAL A 108 8.29 15.64 -17.33
N PHE A 109 7.05 15.40 -16.87
CA PHE A 109 6.72 15.59 -15.47
C PHE A 109 7.38 14.58 -14.54
N VAL A 110 7.53 13.34 -14.96
CA VAL A 110 8.22 12.31 -14.15
C VAL A 110 9.71 12.65 -13.99
N ARG A 111 10.38 13.12 -15.03
CA ARG A 111 11.81 13.43 -14.96
C ARG A 111 12.15 14.77 -14.35
N ASN A 112 11.29 15.76 -14.49
CA ASN A 112 11.57 17.11 -13.99
C ASN A 112 10.86 17.44 -12.68
N GLY A 113 9.81 16.68 -12.34
CA GLY A 113 8.91 17.04 -11.25
C GLY A 113 8.06 18.27 -11.55
N VAL A 114 7.17 18.64 -10.65
CA VAL A 114 6.39 19.88 -10.69
C VAL A 114 5.82 20.20 -9.31
N ALA A 115 6.03 21.41 -8.83
CA ALA A 115 5.58 21.84 -7.52
C ALA A 115 6.03 20.88 -6.40
N MET A 116 5.09 20.18 -5.76
CA MET A 116 5.40 19.20 -4.70
C MET A 116 5.76 17.80 -5.24
N MET A 117 5.57 17.54 -6.51
CA MET A 117 5.97 16.30 -7.15
C MET A 117 7.48 16.33 -7.43
N ALA A 118 8.24 15.55 -6.68
CA ALA A 118 9.68 15.42 -6.90
C ALA A 118 9.99 14.73 -8.24
N PRO A 119 11.14 15.03 -8.87
CA PRO A 119 11.59 14.31 -10.06
C PRO A 119 12.03 12.89 -9.69
N PHE A 120 11.68 11.92 -10.51
CA PHE A 120 12.12 10.53 -10.36
C PHE A 120 13.42 10.30 -11.14
N ARG A 121 14.42 9.77 -10.44
CA ARG A 121 15.70 9.38 -11.05
C ARG A 121 15.56 8.05 -11.79
N LYS A 122 16.54 7.76 -12.67
CA LYS A 122 16.56 6.48 -13.41
C LYS A 122 16.74 5.25 -12.51
N THR A 123 17.27 5.44 -11.31
CA THR A 123 17.39 4.39 -10.28
C THR A 123 16.08 4.08 -9.57
N GLU A 124 15.10 4.97 -9.65
CA GLU A 124 13.75 4.80 -9.05
C GLU A 124 12.77 4.32 -10.11
N VAL A 125 12.70 5.03 -11.22
CA VAL A 125 11.90 4.67 -12.40
C VAL A 125 12.86 4.60 -13.58
N SER A 126 13.21 3.40 -14.03
CA SER A 126 14.10 3.20 -15.18
C SER A 126 13.52 3.83 -16.45
N ASP A 127 14.33 3.99 -17.50
CA ASP A 127 13.81 4.51 -18.77
C ASP A 127 12.79 3.55 -19.39
N ALA A 128 12.97 2.23 -19.23
CA ALA A 128 12.02 1.23 -19.71
C ALA A 128 10.69 1.28 -18.91
N ASP A 129 10.75 1.51 -17.60
CA ASP A 129 9.56 1.68 -16.76
C ASP A 129 8.82 2.98 -17.11
N LEU A 130 9.57 4.04 -17.39
CA LEU A 130 8.98 5.30 -17.79
C LEU A 130 8.27 5.21 -19.14
N GLU A 131 8.85 4.48 -20.11
CA GLU A 131 8.18 4.21 -21.39
C GLU A 131 6.87 3.44 -21.18
N ALA A 132 6.90 2.38 -20.37
CA ALA A 132 5.72 1.57 -20.06
C ALA A 132 4.65 2.40 -19.31
N LEU A 133 5.04 3.19 -18.31
CA LEU A 133 4.16 4.12 -17.59
C LEU A 133 3.52 5.14 -18.53
N ALA A 134 4.31 5.73 -19.40
CA ALA A 134 3.83 6.72 -20.37
C ALA A 134 2.81 6.11 -21.34
N ALA A 135 3.07 4.91 -21.85
CA ALA A 135 2.12 4.17 -22.67
C ALA A 135 0.84 3.83 -21.90
N TYR A 136 0.96 3.42 -20.64
CA TYR A 136 -0.18 3.11 -19.78
C TYR A 136 -1.09 4.33 -19.54
N LEU A 137 -0.52 5.47 -19.19
CA LEU A 137 -1.30 6.69 -18.92
C LEU A 137 -1.82 7.38 -20.16
N ALA A 138 -1.13 7.26 -21.30
CA ALA A 138 -1.57 7.83 -22.58
C ALA A 138 -2.53 6.91 -23.37
N ARG A 139 -2.90 5.75 -22.84
CA ARG A 139 -3.86 4.85 -23.51
C ARG A 139 -5.21 5.55 -23.69
N ARG A 140 -5.78 5.41 -24.88
CA ARG A 140 -7.08 5.97 -25.25
C ARG A 140 -8.15 4.88 -25.26
#